data_8ccccee814b1d109bfbf4a091b4e6815
#
_entry.id   8ccccee814b1d109bfbf4a091b4e6815
#
_cell.length_a   1.000
_cell.length_b   1.000
_cell.length_c   1.000
_cell.angle_alpha   90.00
_cell.angle_beta   90.00
_cell.angle_gamma   90.00
#
_symmetry.space_group_name_H-M   'P 1'
#
loop_
_entity.id
_entity.type
_entity.pdbx_description
1 polymer ?
#
loop_
_entity_poly.entity_id
_entity_poly.type
_entity_poly.pdbx_seq_one_letter_code
_entity_poly.pdbx_strand_id
1 'polypeptide(L)'
;MGTRRNLFCALALCLGLVVALAACQMDYSGSVMGTSRELHLKYTAFNTTEAQALDLEAGDEIAVSVVSQEGAVSLAIQKEGAQPIYQGEDLTTQDFTVAVEEAGWYIVTVTGSGAVGSVDVEAQTPA
;
A
#
# COMPACT_ATOMS: atom_id res chain seq x y z
N MET A 1 -19.91 30.19 26.47
CA MET A 1 -19.55 30.56 25.08
C MET A 1 -18.85 29.47 24.35
N GLY A 2 -17.76 28.95 24.86
CA GLY A 2 -17.04 27.86 24.21
C GLY A 2 -17.85 26.59 24.02
N THR A 3 -18.72 26.30 24.96
CA THR A 3 -19.56 25.09 24.94
C THR A 3 -20.51 25.06 23.75
N ARG A 4 -21.08 26.21 23.41
CA ARG A 4 -21.98 26.28 22.27
C ARG A 4 -21.29 26.07 20.95
N ARG A 5 -20.15 26.70 20.78
CA ARG A 5 -19.36 26.51 19.56
C ARG A 5 -18.91 25.07 19.43
N ASN A 6 -18.53 24.48 20.54
CA ASN A 6 -18.11 23.07 20.51
C ASN A 6 -19.26 22.16 20.11
N LEU A 7 -20.50 22.48 20.52
CA LEU A 7 -21.65 21.72 20.12
C LEU A 7 -21.93 21.82 18.63
N PHE A 8 -21.84 23.02 18.08
CA PHE A 8 -21.99 23.24 16.65
C PHE A 8 -20.88 22.54 15.85
N CYS A 9 -19.67 22.64 16.32
CA CYS A 9 -18.55 21.94 15.70
C CYS A 9 -18.74 20.44 15.74
N ALA A 10 -19.26 19.91 16.84
CA ALA A 10 -19.54 18.49 16.97
C ALA A 10 -20.60 18.03 15.97
N LEU A 11 -21.65 18.83 15.78
CA LEU A 11 -22.69 18.52 14.80
C LEU A 11 -22.16 18.56 13.37
N ALA A 12 -21.38 19.57 13.06
CA ALA A 12 -20.76 19.69 11.74
C ALA A 12 -19.78 18.54 11.50
N LEU A 13 -19.05 18.16 12.52
CA LEU A 13 -18.14 17.02 12.46
C LEU A 13 -18.87 15.71 12.22
N CYS A 14 -20.04 15.52 12.85
CA CYS A 14 -20.84 14.32 12.63
C CYS A 14 -21.31 14.20 11.18
N LEU A 15 -21.77 15.31 10.61
CA LEU A 15 -22.16 15.34 9.19
C LEU A 15 -20.98 15.10 8.27
N GLY A 16 -19.85 15.74 8.57
CA GLY A 16 -18.61 15.53 7.81
C GLY A 16 -18.12 14.10 7.92
N LEU A 17 -18.28 13.47 9.07
CA LEU A 17 -17.89 12.09 9.29
C LEU A 17 -18.71 11.12 8.44
N VAL A 18 -20.01 11.35 8.31
CA VAL A 18 -20.87 10.51 7.47
C VAL A 18 -20.44 10.60 6.02
N VAL A 19 -20.14 11.79 5.52
CA VAL A 19 -19.65 11.97 4.15
C VAL A 19 -18.28 11.35 3.99
N ALA A 20 -17.40 11.50 4.98
CA ALA A 20 -16.07 10.92 4.96
C ALA A 20 -16.12 9.38 4.95
N LEU A 21 -17.03 8.79 5.72
CA LEU A 21 -17.21 7.34 5.71
C LEU A 21 -17.66 6.83 4.33
N ALA A 22 -18.58 7.55 3.69
CA ALA A 22 -19.01 7.21 2.35
C ALA A 22 -17.85 7.31 1.35
N ALA A 23 -17.01 8.34 1.47
CA ALA A 23 -15.81 8.49 0.64
C ALA A 23 -14.78 7.39 0.94
N CYS A 24 -14.57 7.04 2.20
CA CYS A 24 -13.63 5.98 2.61
C CYS A 24 -14.03 4.62 2.04
N GLN A 25 -15.31 4.35 1.88
CA GLN A 25 -15.77 3.11 1.25
C GLN A 25 -15.33 3.00 -0.21
N MET A 26 -15.01 4.14 -0.84
CA MET A 26 -14.55 4.20 -2.22
C MET A 26 -13.02 4.16 -2.33
N ASP A 27 -12.28 4.25 -1.21
CA ASP A 27 -10.83 4.30 -1.23
C ASP A 27 -10.20 2.98 -1.62
N TYR A 28 -10.81 1.87 -1.25
CA TYR A 28 -10.33 0.56 -1.62
C TYR A 28 -11.48 -0.43 -1.75
N SER A 29 -11.51 -1.13 -2.87
CA SER A 29 -12.45 -2.22 -3.10
C SER A 29 -11.70 -3.38 -3.72
N GLY A 30 -11.68 -4.51 -3.02
CA GLY A 30 -10.95 -5.69 -3.47
C GLY A 30 -10.47 -6.51 -2.28
N SER A 31 -9.35 -7.21 -2.47
CA SER A 31 -8.77 -8.06 -1.44
C SER A 31 -7.37 -7.62 -1.08
N VAL A 32 -7.01 -7.79 0.19
CA VAL A 32 -5.68 -7.56 0.71
C VAL A 32 -5.29 -8.79 1.51
N MET A 33 -4.14 -9.37 1.20
CA MET A 33 -3.58 -10.46 1.97
C MET A 33 -2.10 -10.18 2.22
N GLY A 34 -1.70 -10.20 3.48
CA GLY A 34 -0.32 -9.93 3.85
C GLY A 34 0.17 -10.91 4.90
N THR A 35 1.42 -11.32 4.75
CA THR A 35 2.16 -12.12 5.73
C THR A 35 3.53 -11.49 5.91
N SER A 36 4.39 -12.09 6.74
CA SER A 36 5.76 -11.61 6.89
C SER A 36 6.63 -11.87 5.64
N ARG A 37 6.10 -12.55 4.65
CA ARG A 37 6.84 -12.90 3.43
C ARG A 37 6.13 -12.48 2.15
N GLU A 38 4.88 -12.01 2.21
CA GLU A 38 4.06 -11.75 1.04
C GLU A 38 3.12 -10.57 1.24
N LEU A 39 2.78 -9.91 0.14
CA LEU A 39 1.69 -8.94 0.10
C LEU A 39 0.97 -9.11 -1.25
N HIS A 40 -0.32 -9.36 -1.20
CA HIS A 40 -1.15 -9.52 -2.39
C HIS A 40 -2.31 -8.55 -2.34
N LEU A 41 -2.38 -7.69 -3.33
CA LEU A 41 -3.46 -6.72 -3.51
C LEU A 41 -4.15 -7.00 -4.84
N LYS A 42 -5.47 -7.15 -4.80
CA LYS A 42 -6.28 -7.22 -6.00
C LYS A 42 -7.45 -6.26 -5.82
N TYR A 43 -7.59 -5.30 -6.72
CA TYR A 43 -8.48 -4.18 -6.48
C TYR A 43 -9.21 -3.75 -7.74
N THR A 44 -10.46 -3.33 -7.53
CA THR A 44 -11.29 -2.66 -8.54
C THR A 44 -11.39 -1.17 -8.27
N ALA A 45 -10.95 -0.72 -7.10
CA ALA A 45 -10.80 0.70 -6.76
C ALA A 45 -9.70 0.80 -5.70
N PHE A 46 -8.69 1.62 -5.96
CA PHE A 46 -7.58 1.81 -5.03
C PHE A 46 -7.14 3.27 -5.08
N ASN A 47 -7.45 4.01 -4.00
CA ASN A 47 -7.14 5.43 -3.85
C ASN A 47 -6.54 5.72 -2.48
N THR A 48 -5.72 4.83 -1.97
CA THR A 48 -5.12 4.95 -0.65
C THR A 48 -3.75 4.31 -0.65
N THR A 49 -3.20 4.09 0.52
CA THR A 49 -1.90 3.44 0.69
C THR A 49 -2.06 2.19 1.53
N GLU A 50 -1.49 1.09 1.05
CA GLU A 50 -1.39 -0.16 1.78
C GLU A 50 0.07 -0.45 2.08
N ALA A 51 0.35 -0.97 3.27
CA ALA A 51 1.71 -1.27 3.69
C ALA A 51 1.78 -2.63 4.37
N GLN A 52 2.90 -3.32 4.17
CA GLN A 52 3.15 -4.63 4.78
C GLN A 52 4.61 -4.73 5.16
N ALA A 53 4.86 -5.21 6.38
CA ALA A 53 6.21 -5.49 6.84
C ALA A 53 6.61 -6.91 6.41
N LEU A 54 7.78 -7.03 5.81
CA LEU A 54 8.36 -8.31 5.40
C LEU A 54 9.62 -8.56 6.20
N ASP A 55 9.78 -9.79 6.67
CA ASP A 55 10.98 -10.27 7.36
C ASP A 55 11.88 -10.92 6.33
N LEU A 56 12.97 -10.26 5.97
CA LEU A 56 13.83 -10.66 4.87
C LEU A 56 15.25 -10.93 5.35
N GLU A 57 15.95 -11.79 4.63
CA GLU A 57 17.33 -12.14 4.90
C GLU A 57 18.22 -11.69 3.75
N ALA A 58 19.50 -11.56 4.06
CA ALA A 58 20.49 -11.23 3.03
C ALA A 58 20.50 -12.33 1.97
N GLY A 59 20.45 -11.93 0.72
CA GLY A 59 20.39 -12.86 -0.40
C GLY A 59 18.98 -13.19 -0.87
N ASP A 60 17.95 -12.80 -0.11
CA ASP A 60 16.57 -12.95 -0.57
C ASP A 60 16.33 -12.08 -1.81
N GLU A 61 15.31 -12.45 -2.57
CA GLU A 61 14.80 -11.64 -3.67
C GLU A 61 13.33 -11.36 -3.43
N ILE A 62 12.90 -10.18 -3.79
CA ILE A 62 11.49 -9.81 -3.73
C ILE A 62 10.96 -9.85 -5.16
N ALA A 63 10.06 -10.80 -5.41
CA ALA A 63 9.39 -10.89 -6.71
C ALA A 63 8.16 -9.99 -6.69
N VAL A 64 8.06 -9.09 -7.66
CA VAL A 64 6.95 -8.15 -7.78
C VAL A 64 6.26 -8.35 -9.11
N SER A 65 4.93 -8.48 -9.06
CA SER A 65 4.10 -8.58 -10.25
C SER A 65 3.03 -7.49 -10.18
N VAL A 66 3.00 -6.64 -11.18
CA VAL A 66 2.04 -5.52 -11.26
C VAL A 66 1.16 -5.72 -12.47
N VAL A 67 -0.15 -5.63 -12.26
CA VAL A 67 -1.13 -5.52 -13.34
C VAL A 67 -1.83 -4.18 -13.17
N SER A 68 -1.62 -3.27 -14.10
CA SER A 68 -2.22 -1.94 -14.07
C SER A 68 -3.18 -1.80 -15.23
N GLN A 69 -4.48 -1.84 -14.93
CA GLN A 69 -5.54 -1.73 -15.93
C GLN A 69 -6.03 -0.29 -16.07
N GLU A 70 -6.15 0.43 -14.96
CA GLU A 70 -6.57 1.82 -14.94
C GLU A 70 -5.86 2.55 -13.80
N GLY A 71 -5.73 3.87 -13.94
CA GLY A 71 -5.16 4.73 -12.92
C GLY A 71 -3.67 4.53 -12.77
N ALA A 72 -3.17 4.92 -11.60
CA ALA A 72 -1.74 4.88 -11.29
C ALA A 72 -1.50 4.11 -10.00
N VAL A 73 -0.44 3.32 -9.97
CA VAL A 73 0.01 2.63 -8.78
C VAL A 73 1.51 2.85 -8.61
N SER A 74 1.94 3.10 -7.40
CA SER A 74 3.34 3.24 -7.05
C SER A 74 3.71 2.28 -5.94
N LEU A 75 4.99 1.93 -5.85
CA LEU A 75 5.49 0.96 -4.90
C LEU A 75 6.84 1.39 -4.37
N ALA A 76 7.03 1.26 -3.07
CA ALA A 76 8.32 1.50 -2.44
C ALA A 76 8.64 0.35 -1.49
N ILE A 77 9.92 0.00 -1.40
CA ILE A 77 10.41 -1.03 -0.49
C ILE A 77 11.56 -0.42 0.29
N GLN A 78 11.42 -0.40 1.61
CA GLN A 78 12.39 0.29 2.47
C GLN A 78 12.60 -0.48 3.76
N LYS A 79 13.85 -0.75 4.07
CA LYS A 79 14.22 -1.29 5.38
C LYS A 79 14.01 -0.20 6.43
N GLU A 80 13.53 -0.57 7.61
CA GLU A 80 13.33 0.39 8.69
C GLU A 80 14.61 1.15 8.99
N GLY A 81 14.49 2.48 9.04
CA GLY A 81 15.61 3.37 9.36
C GLY A 81 16.61 3.56 8.23
N ALA A 82 16.34 3.07 7.02
CA ALA A 82 17.27 3.13 5.90
C ALA A 82 16.62 3.76 4.67
N GLN A 83 17.41 3.96 3.64
CA GLN A 83 16.91 4.45 2.36
C GLN A 83 16.13 3.35 1.63
N PRO A 84 15.15 3.70 0.78
CA PRO A 84 14.45 2.70 -0.02
C PRO A 84 15.42 1.92 -0.91
N ILE A 85 15.21 0.60 -1.00
CA ILE A 85 15.94 -0.23 -1.94
C ILE A 85 15.25 -0.27 -3.30
N TYR A 86 13.98 0.14 -3.35
CA TYR A 86 13.23 0.27 -4.59
C TYR A 86 12.16 1.36 -4.43
N GLN A 87 12.01 2.18 -5.46
CA GLN A 87 10.91 3.12 -5.60
C GLN A 87 10.48 3.17 -7.06
N GLY A 88 9.20 2.99 -7.31
CA GLY A 88 8.64 3.10 -8.64
C GLY A 88 7.31 3.83 -8.61
N GLU A 89 7.13 4.78 -9.51
CA GLU A 89 5.88 5.54 -9.65
C GLU A 89 5.26 5.24 -11.01
N ASP A 90 3.93 5.33 -11.08
CA ASP A 90 3.18 5.09 -12.31
C ASP A 90 3.58 3.76 -12.96
N LEU A 91 3.57 2.70 -12.18
CA LEU A 91 4.01 1.39 -12.65
C LEU A 91 3.06 0.85 -13.70
N THR A 92 3.62 0.40 -14.81
CA THR A 92 2.87 -0.31 -15.85
C THR A 92 2.82 -1.81 -15.50
N THR A 93 2.01 -2.57 -16.23
CA THR A 93 1.97 -4.02 -16.08
C THR A 93 3.35 -4.61 -16.35
N GLN A 94 3.93 -5.24 -15.33
CA GLN A 94 5.29 -5.76 -15.41
C GLN A 94 5.58 -6.69 -14.24
N ASP A 95 6.59 -7.54 -14.44
CA ASP A 95 7.16 -8.38 -13.39
C ASP A 95 8.62 -8.01 -13.24
N PHE A 96 9.10 -7.95 -12.00
CA PHE A 96 10.51 -7.68 -11.72
C PHE A 96 10.90 -8.24 -10.35
N THR A 97 12.19 -8.28 -10.08
CA THR A 97 12.72 -8.70 -8.78
C THR A 97 13.61 -7.63 -8.20
N VAL A 98 13.63 -7.56 -6.88
CA VAL A 98 14.48 -6.64 -6.13
C VAL A 98 15.37 -7.46 -5.20
N ALA A 99 16.67 -7.29 -5.28
CA ALA A 99 17.63 -8.02 -4.47
C ALA A 99 17.69 -7.42 -3.06
N VAL A 100 17.77 -8.29 -2.06
CA VAL A 100 17.89 -7.91 -0.65
C VAL A 100 19.34 -8.16 -0.22
N GLU A 101 20.04 -7.11 0.16
CA GLU A 101 21.46 -7.22 0.56
C GLU A 101 21.63 -7.39 2.05
N GLU A 102 20.73 -6.82 2.85
CA GLU A 102 20.81 -6.84 4.30
C GLU A 102 19.58 -7.47 4.91
N ALA A 103 19.76 -8.29 5.94
CA ALA A 103 18.65 -8.85 6.69
C ALA A 103 17.93 -7.77 7.48
N GLY A 104 16.66 -7.94 7.70
CA GLY A 104 15.85 -7.07 8.54
C GLY A 104 14.41 -7.00 8.13
N TRP A 105 13.68 -6.12 8.78
CA TRP A 105 12.30 -5.82 8.45
C TRP A 105 12.23 -4.73 7.40
N TYR A 106 11.52 -5.02 6.34
CA TYR A 106 11.30 -4.08 5.23
C TYR A 106 9.82 -3.73 5.15
N ILE A 107 9.54 -2.47 4.88
CA ILE A 107 8.15 -2.03 4.66
C ILE A 107 7.94 -1.90 3.17
N VAL A 108 6.96 -2.64 2.67
CA VAL A 108 6.46 -2.51 1.30
C VAL A 108 5.26 -1.59 1.34
N THR A 109 5.32 -0.49 0.62
CA THR A 109 4.25 0.50 0.57
C THR A 109 3.73 0.59 -0.85
N VAL A 110 2.43 0.41 -1.02
CA VAL A 110 1.76 0.49 -2.33
C VAL A 110 0.73 1.59 -2.26
N THR A 111 0.79 2.53 -3.19
CA THR A 111 -0.13 3.66 -3.24
C THR A 111 -0.88 3.64 -4.56
N GLY A 112 -2.21 3.73 -4.48
CA GLY A 112 -3.06 3.77 -5.65
C GLY A 112 -3.69 5.13 -5.84
N SER A 113 -3.91 5.50 -7.10
CA SER A 113 -4.63 6.71 -7.49
C SER A 113 -5.57 6.34 -8.63
N GLY A 114 -6.84 6.13 -8.30
CA GLY A 114 -7.84 5.65 -9.25
C GLY A 114 -7.47 4.31 -9.88
N ALA A 115 -6.73 3.48 -9.16
CA ALA A 115 -6.13 2.28 -9.73
C ALA A 115 -7.10 1.11 -9.79
N VAL A 116 -6.96 0.33 -10.85
CA VAL A 116 -7.63 -0.97 -11.04
C VAL A 116 -6.56 -1.95 -11.49
N GLY A 117 -6.49 -3.10 -10.84
CA GLY A 117 -5.50 -4.11 -11.17
C GLY A 117 -5.08 -4.93 -9.97
N SER A 118 -3.79 -5.27 -9.90
CA SER A 118 -3.23 -6.05 -8.81
C SER A 118 -1.76 -5.77 -8.61
N VAL A 119 -1.30 -6.00 -7.39
CA VAL A 119 0.13 -6.00 -7.04
C VAL A 119 0.38 -7.22 -6.18
N ASP A 120 1.32 -8.05 -6.60
CA ASP A 120 1.75 -9.22 -5.86
C ASP A 120 3.23 -9.06 -5.52
N VAL A 121 3.55 -9.19 -4.25
CA VAL A 121 4.91 -9.08 -3.73
C VAL A 121 5.21 -10.33 -2.94
N GLU A 122 6.25 -11.05 -3.31
CA GLU A 122 6.63 -12.29 -2.65
C GLU A 122 8.13 -12.34 -2.37
N ALA A 123 8.47 -12.63 -1.13
CA ALA A 123 9.86 -12.86 -0.76
C ALA A 123 10.26 -14.28 -1.17
N GLN A 124 11.38 -14.41 -1.83
CA GLN A 124 11.92 -15.68 -2.31
C GLN A 124 13.33 -15.87 -1.78
N THR A 125 13.61 -17.09 -1.33
CA THR A 125 14.95 -17.47 -0.94
C THR A 125 15.57 -18.22 -2.12
N PRO A 126 16.65 -17.71 -2.72
CA PRO A 126 17.28 -18.41 -3.85
C PRO A 126 17.82 -19.77 -3.42
N ALA A 127 17.71 -20.74 -4.31
CA ALA A 127 18.20 -22.09 -4.05
C ALA A 127 19.73 -22.16 -4.02
#